data_a203bb3e5eb4f996704ac8c459a0e8b4
#
_entry.id   a203bb3e5eb4f996704ac8c459a0e8b4
#
_cell.length_a   1.000
_cell.length_b   1.000
_cell.length_c   1.000
_cell.angle_alpha   90.00
_cell.angle_beta   90.00
_cell.angle_gamma   90.00
#
_symmetry.space_group_name_H-M   'P 1'
#
loop_
_entity.id
_entity.type
_entity.pdbx_description
1 polymer ?
#
loop_
_entity_poly.entity_id
_entity_poly.type
_entity_poly.pdbx_seq_one_letter_code
_entity_poly.pdbx_strand_id
1 'polypeptide(L)'
;MKTWKKVASAALAAMVFASLTAGCGGGDKKKEAANSNEIVVGASFELTGNVANYGKSTLSGLKMAFDEVNKAGGIDGKKLRIVESDNKSEPSEAGNSVTKLVTQDKVIAVVGPATSGCVAASTPITTANKVPLIAPCATAPTITVEHGNVKEFVFSS
;
A
#
# COMPACT_ATOMS: atom_id res chain seq x y z
N MET A 1 -40.70 57.09 -24.22
CA MET A 1 -39.70 56.69 -25.21
C MET A 1 -38.31 56.80 -24.56
N LYS A 2 -37.90 55.89 -23.75
CA LYS A 2 -36.52 55.81 -23.20
C LYS A 2 -36.38 54.57 -22.21
N THR A 3 -36.46 53.38 -22.71
CA THR A 3 -36.11 52.18 -21.86
C THR A 3 -35.72 50.92 -22.66
N TRP A 4 -35.32 51.04 -23.93
CA TRP A 4 -35.07 49.85 -24.76
C TRP A 4 -33.58 49.67 -25.19
N LYS A 5 -32.65 50.33 -24.53
CA LYS A 5 -31.24 50.25 -24.91
C LYS A 5 -30.32 49.60 -23.84
N LYS A 6 -30.85 48.89 -22.82
CA LYS A 6 -30.04 48.29 -21.77
C LYS A 6 -30.13 46.78 -21.65
N VAL A 7 -30.72 46.06 -22.60
CA VAL A 7 -30.89 44.59 -22.53
C VAL A 7 -30.05 43.83 -23.59
N ALA A 8 -29.32 44.54 -24.45
CA ALA A 8 -28.55 43.90 -25.52
C ALA A 8 -27.05 43.66 -25.25
N SER A 9 -26.57 43.93 -24.04
CA SER A 9 -25.13 43.78 -23.72
C SER A 9 -24.78 42.65 -22.74
N ALA A 10 -25.73 41.82 -22.31
CA ALA A 10 -25.49 40.72 -21.35
C ALA A 10 -25.45 39.31 -21.97
N ALA A 11 -25.58 39.18 -23.29
CA ALA A 11 -25.69 37.88 -23.97
C ALA A 11 -24.44 37.45 -24.76
N LEU A 12 -23.31 38.18 -24.70
CA LEU A 12 -22.09 37.84 -25.47
C LEU A 12 -20.87 37.46 -24.64
N ALA A 13 -21.00 37.29 -23.32
CA ALA A 13 -19.86 36.92 -22.45
C ALA A 13 -19.87 35.45 -21.96
N ALA A 14 -20.78 34.60 -22.44
CA ALA A 14 -20.95 33.21 -21.94
C ALA A 14 -20.53 32.12 -22.95
N MET A 15 -19.82 32.41 -24.05
CA MET A 15 -19.46 31.40 -25.07
C MET A 15 -17.96 31.24 -25.36
N VAL A 16 -17.05 31.59 -24.45
CA VAL A 16 -15.61 31.44 -24.69
C VAL A 16 -14.92 30.54 -23.64
N PHE A 17 -15.62 29.82 -22.75
CA PHE A 17 -14.98 28.95 -21.74
C PHE A 17 -15.23 27.44 -21.95
N ALA A 18 -15.59 27.00 -23.15
CA ALA A 18 -15.91 25.58 -23.40
C ALA A 18 -15.03 24.93 -24.50
N SER A 19 -13.70 25.20 -24.53
CA SER A 19 -12.83 24.44 -25.45
C SER A 19 -11.34 24.47 -25.08
N LEU A 20 -10.99 23.93 -23.89
CA LEU A 20 -9.59 23.62 -23.56
C LEU A 20 -9.50 22.48 -22.50
N THR A 21 -10.11 21.31 -22.79
CA THR A 21 -9.83 20.08 -22.07
C THR A 21 -9.82 18.88 -23.02
N ALA A 22 -8.93 18.93 -24.01
CA ALA A 22 -8.56 17.74 -24.77
C ALA A 22 -7.02 17.72 -24.83
N GLY A 23 -6.38 16.94 -23.97
CA GLY A 23 -4.94 16.70 -24.07
C GLY A 23 -4.33 16.26 -22.74
N CYS A 24 -4.23 15.02 -22.54
CA CYS A 24 -3.11 14.19 -22.13
C CYS A 24 -3.60 12.98 -21.32
N GLY A 25 -3.56 11.83 -21.96
CA GLY A 25 -3.67 10.55 -21.30
C GLY A 25 -2.46 10.34 -20.39
N GLY A 26 -2.67 10.51 -19.09
CA GLY A 26 -1.80 10.03 -18.04
C GLY A 26 -2.67 9.12 -17.18
N GLY A 27 -2.30 7.83 -17.09
CA GLY A 27 -3.04 6.86 -16.31
C GLY A 27 -3.13 7.28 -14.85
N ASP A 28 -4.23 7.87 -14.49
CA ASP A 28 -4.59 8.08 -13.10
C ASP A 28 -4.76 6.72 -12.43
N LYS A 29 -3.70 6.28 -11.75
CA LYS A 29 -3.86 5.32 -10.66
C LYS A 29 -4.74 6.02 -9.62
N LYS A 30 -6.05 5.78 -9.68
CA LYS A 30 -6.99 6.15 -8.63
C LYS A 30 -6.34 5.75 -7.30
N LYS A 31 -5.97 6.72 -6.47
CA LYS A 31 -5.79 6.50 -5.05
C LYS A 31 -7.16 6.08 -4.52
N GLU A 32 -7.36 4.78 -4.34
CA GLU A 32 -8.51 4.31 -3.59
C GLU A 32 -8.39 4.89 -2.18
N ALA A 33 -9.25 5.82 -1.87
CA ALA A 33 -9.44 6.29 -0.51
C ALA A 33 -9.73 5.05 0.35
N ALA A 34 -9.09 4.95 1.52
CA ALA A 34 -9.31 3.86 2.45
C ALA A 34 -10.81 3.76 2.73
N ASN A 35 -11.44 2.73 2.20
CA ASN A 35 -12.85 2.46 2.44
C ASN A 35 -12.97 2.08 3.90
N SER A 36 -13.82 2.78 4.67
CA SER A 36 -14.00 2.54 6.11
C SER A 36 -14.43 1.09 6.45
N ASN A 37 -14.76 0.31 5.43
CA ASN A 37 -15.19 -1.09 5.54
C ASN A 37 -14.11 -2.12 5.18
N GLU A 38 -12.84 -1.71 5.08
CA GLU A 38 -11.71 -2.58 4.78
C GLU A 38 -10.61 -2.48 5.83
N ILE A 39 -9.95 -3.61 6.07
CA ILE A 39 -8.70 -3.70 6.81
C ILE A 39 -7.59 -3.86 5.77
N VAL A 40 -6.73 -2.87 5.66
CA VAL A 40 -5.69 -2.81 4.63
C VAL A 40 -4.36 -3.30 5.20
N VAL A 41 -3.81 -4.35 4.60
CA VAL A 41 -2.52 -4.95 4.99
C VAL A 41 -1.54 -4.83 3.82
N GLY A 42 -0.33 -4.40 4.12
CA GLY A 42 0.76 -4.34 3.16
C GLY A 42 1.41 -5.71 2.97
N ALA A 43 1.75 -6.05 1.74
CA ALA A 43 2.51 -7.25 1.41
C ALA A 43 3.78 -6.82 0.66
N SER A 44 4.90 -6.74 1.37
CA SER A 44 6.21 -6.44 0.78
C SER A 44 6.95 -7.75 0.56
N PHE A 45 7.03 -8.20 -0.68
CA PHE A 45 7.70 -9.47 -1.01
C PHE A 45 8.68 -9.33 -2.17
N GLU A 46 9.56 -10.30 -2.26
CA GLU A 46 10.48 -10.53 -3.37
C GLU A 46 9.67 -11.08 -4.57
N LEU A 47 9.04 -10.20 -5.38
CA LEU A 47 8.24 -10.63 -6.53
C LEU A 47 9.06 -10.73 -7.81
N THR A 48 10.21 -10.04 -7.84
CA THR A 48 11.26 -10.14 -8.86
C THR A 48 12.63 -10.31 -8.21
N GLY A 49 13.68 -10.54 -9.02
CA GLY A 49 15.04 -10.76 -8.52
C GLY A 49 15.34 -12.21 -8.16
N ASN A 50 16.48 -12.40 -7.46
CA ASN A 50 17.11 -13.72 -7.30
C ASN A 50 16.31 -14.72 -6.46
N VAL A 51 15.46 -14.25 -5.55
CA VAL A 51 14.70 -15.10 -4.63
C VAL A 51 13.18 -14.94 -4.80
N ALA A 52 12.75 -14.52 -5.99
CA ALA A 52 11.35 -14.26 -6.30
C ALA A 52 10.42 -15.47 -6.04
N ASN A 53 10.93 -16.69 -6.07
CA ASN A 53 10.15 -17.89 -5.79
C ASN A 53 9.62 -17.91 -4.35
N TYR A 54 10.42 -17.47 -3.38
CA TYR A 54 10.00 -17.39 -1.99
C TYR A 54 8.86 -16.36 -1.82
N GLY A 55 9.06 -15.15 -2.32
CA GLY A 55 8.08 -14.09 -2.20
C GLY A 55 6.76 -14.41 -2.89
N LYS A 56 6.81 -14.94 -4.11
CA LYS A 56 5.60 -15.33 -4.87
C LYS A 56 4.81 -16.43 -4.18
N SER A 57 5.49 -17.47 -3.69
CA SER A 57 4.83 -18.59 -3.00
C SER A 57 4.17 -18.11 -1.71
N THR A 58 4.87 -17.29 -0.92
CA THR A 58 4.34 -16.74 0.33
C THR A 58 3.17 -15.80 0.09
N LEU A 59 3.26 -14.93 -0.91
CA LEU A 59 2.14 -14.05 -1.29
C LEU A 59 0.91 -14.85 -1.75
N SER A 60 1.11 -15.95 -2.48
CA SER A 60 0.00 -16.85 -2.84
C SER A 60 -0.70 -17.40 -1.60
N GLY A 61 0.05 -17.89 -0.62
CA GLY A 61 -0.52 -18.38 0.65
C GLY A 61 -1.26 -17.27 1.41
N LEU A 62 -0.70 -16.07 1.47
CA LEU A 62 -1.36 -14.93 2.10
C LEU A 62 -2.70 -14.58 1.42
N LYS A 63 -2.73 -14.58 0.08
CA LYS A 63 -3.96 -14.35 -0.69
C LYS A 63 -5.03 -15.40 -0.39
N MET A 64 -4.65 -16.67 -0.34
CA MET A 64 -5.56 -17.76 0.01
C MET A 64 -6.16 -17.57 1.40
N ALA A 65 -5.34 -17.28 2.40
CA ALA A 65 -5.81 -17.04 3.77
C ALA A 65 -6.76 -15.83 3.85
N PHE A 66 -6.45 -14.73 3.14
CA PHE A 66 -7.32 -13.56 3.09
C PHE A 66 -8.65 -13.85 2.40
N ASP A 67 -8.63 -14.65 1.33
CA ASP A 67 -9.85 -15.07 0.64
C ASP A 67 -10.74 -15.93 1.54
N GLU A 68 -10.16 -16.83 2.34
CA GLU A 68 -10.90 -17.65 3.31
C GLU A 68 -11.56 -16.77 4.37
N VAL A 69 -10.82 -15.86 4.98
CA VAL A 69 -11.37 -14.92 5.98
C VAL A 69 -12.46 -14.05 5.35
N ASN A 70 -12.25 -13.57 4.15
CA ASN A 70 -13.20 -12.72 3.44
C ASN A 70 -14.50 -13.48 3.08
N LYS A 71 -14.39 -14.75 2.68
CA LYS A 71 -15.56 -15.61 2.44
C LYS A 71 -16.34 -15.88 3.72
N ALA A 72 -15.65 -16.00 4.86
CA ALA A 72 -16.28 -16.17 6.17
C ALA A 72 -16.93 -14.89 6.72
N GLY A 73 -16.86 -13.76 6.02
CA GLY A 73 -17.48 -12.49 6.42
C GLY A 73 -16.48 -11.40 6.79
N GLY A 74 -15.16 -11.68 6.79
CA GLY A 74 -14.13 -10.75 7.20
C GLY A 74 -13.91 -10.73 8.71
N ILE A 75 -13.24 -9.68 9.19
CA ILE A 75 -13.00 -9.44 10.62
C ILE A 75 -13.93 -8.31 11.06
N ASP A 76 -14.80 -8.57 12.01
CA ASP A 76 -15.83 -7.62 12.47
C ASP A 76 -16.65 -7.01 11.31
N GLY A 77 -16.96 -7.84 10.31
CA GLY A 77 -17.70 -7.43 9.11
C GLY A 77 -16.87 -6.64 8.08
N LYS A 78 -15.58 -6.39 8.34
CA LYS A 78 -14.66 -5.71 7.42
C LYS A 78 -13.90 -6.71 6.58
N LYS A 79 -13.77 -6.43 5.30
CA LYS A 79 -12.97 -7.26 4.39
C LYS A 79 -11.47 -6.94 4.51
N LEU A 80 -10.65 -7.98 4.42
CA LEU A 80 -9.21 -7.84 4.31
C LEU A 80 -8.82 -7.48 2.88
N ARG A 81 -7.96 -6.47 2.72
CA ARG A 81 -7.38 -6.09 1.42
C ARG A 81 -5.87 -6.05 1.49
N ILE A 82 -5.22 -6.65 0.50
CA ILE A 82 -3.77 -6.63 0.36
C ILE A 82 -3.35 -5.48 -0.56
N VAL A 83 -2.33 -4.74 -0.13
CA VAL A 83 -1.56 -3.82 -1.00
C VAL A 83 -0.21 -4.45 -1.24
N GLU A 84 0.02 -4.89 -2.47
CA GLU A 84 1.25 -5.58 -2.89
C GLU A 84 2.34 -4.58 -3.25
N SER A 85 3.58 -4.89 -2.88
CA SER A 85 4.76 -4.12 -3.27
C SER A 85 5.95 -5.06 -3.49
N ASP A 86 6.58 -4.97 -4.65
CA ASP A 86 7.77 -5.72 -5.01
C ASP A 86 9.01 -5.05 -4.43
N ASN A 87 9.78 -5.78 -3.62
CA ASN A 87 11.05 -5.32 -3.08
C ASN A 87 12.26 -5.75 -3.92
N LYS A 88 12.03 -6.39 -5.07
CA LYS A 88 13.03 -6.81 -6.06
C LYS A 88 14.15 -7.70 -5.52
N SER A 89 13.95 -8.34 -4.37
CA SER A 89 14.96 -9.10 -3.63
C SER A 89 16.14 -8.25 -3.10
N GLU A 90 15.93 -6.94 -2.93
CA GLU A 90 16.97 -5.99 -2.51
C GLU A 90 16.60 -5.28 -1.21
N PRO A 91 17.49 -5.25 -0.19
CA PRO A 91 17.19 -4.61 1.10
C PRO A 91 16.80 -3.13 0.99
N SER A 92 17.46 -2.37 0.12
CA SER A 92 17.15 -0.95 -0.12
C SER A 92 15.72 -0.77 -0.68
N GLU A 93 15.34 -1.63 -1.63
CA GLU A 93 13.99 -1.63 -2.20
C GLU A 93 12.93 -2.10 -1.19
N ALA A 94 13.28 -3.03 -0.30
CA ALA A 94 12.40 -3.43 0.80
C ALA A 94 12.10 -2.26 1.74
N GLY A 95 13.10 -1.47 2.10
CA GLY A 95 12.92 -0.24 2.87
C GLY A 95 12.00 0.76 2.14
N ASN A 96 12.23 1.01 0.86
CA ASN A 96 11.39 1.89 0.04
C ASN A 96 9.93 1.39 -0.06
N SER A 97 9.76 0.09 -0.32
CA SER A 97 8.48 -0.59 -0.39
C SER A 97 7.67 -0.42 0.90
N VAL A 98 8.27 -0.75 2.04
CA VAL A 98 7.62 -0.64 3.36
C VAL A 98 7.34 0.81 3.74
N THR A 99 8.25 1.74 3.43
CA THR A 99 8.00 3.17 3.63
C THR A 99 6.74 3.61 2.90
N LYS A 100 6.59 3.24 1.61
CA LYS A 100 5.39 3.56 0.83
C LYS A 100 4.12 2.95 1.44
N LEU A 101 4.13 1.66 1.77
CA LEU A 101 3.00 0.96 2.36
C LEU A 101 2.52 1.64 3.65
N VAL A 102 3.45 2.00 4.53
CA VAL A 102 3.14 2.59 5.83
C VAL A 102 2.72 4.06 5.72
N THR A 103 3.47 4.86 4.94
CA THR A 103 3.27 6.32 4.93
C THR A 103 2.25 6.81 3.90
N GLN A 104 2.11 6.12 2.77
CA GLN A 104 1.22 6.52 1.67
C GLN A 104 -0.05 5.67 1.61
N ASP A 105 0.11 4.34 1.67
CA ASP A 105 -1.02 3.41 1.57
C ASP A 105 -1.71 3.20 2.93
N LYS A 106 -1.09 3.67 4.04
CA LYS A 106 -1.66 3.67 5.41
C LYS A 106 -2.08 2.28 5.88
N VAL A 107 -1.29 1.27 5.55
CA VAL A 107 -1.56 -0.11 6.00
C VAL A 107 -1.43 -0.23 7.51
N ILE A 108 -2.24 -1.10 8.12
CA ILE A 108 -2.21 -1.33 9.58
C ILE A 108 -1.19 -2.39 10.01
N ALA A 109 -0.74 -3.22 9.08
CA ALA A 109 0.28 -4.24 9.28
C ALA A 109 1.01 -4.49 7.96
N VAL A 110 2.23 -5.02 8.04
CA VAL A 110 3.01 -5.48 6.89
C VAL A 110 3.31 -6.96 7.04
N VAL A 111 3.02 -7.75 6.01
CA VAL A 111 3.44 -9.15 5.89
C VAL A 111 4.57 -9.25 4.86
N GLY A 112 5.62 -9.98 5.22
CA GLY A 112 6.88 -9.94 4.47
C GLY A 112 7.83 -8.86 5.00
N PRO A 113 9.04 -8.76 4.43
CA PRO A 113 9.64 -9.60 3.38
C PRO A 113 9.89 -11.06 3.75
N ALA A 114 10.24 -11.89 2.75
CA ALA A 114 10.57 -13.29 2.99
C ALA A 114 12.03 -13.49 3.43
N THR A 115 12.94 -12.61 3.04
CA THR A 115 14.38 -12.74 3.36
C THR A 115 14.78 -11.89 4.56
N SER A 116 15.73 -12.43 5.36
CA SER A 116 16.20 -11.76 6.58
C SER A 116 16.83 -10.38 6.33
N GLY A 117 17.56 -10.22 5.22
CA GLY A 117 18.17 -8.93 4.86
C GLY A 117 17.12 -7.85 4.55
N CYS A 118 16.07 -8.22 3.85
CA CYS A 118 14.97 -7.31 3.55
C CYS A 118 14.14 -7.00 4.81
N VAL A 119 13.93 -7.98 5.70
CA VAL A 119 13.28 -7.75 7.00
C VAL A 119 14.08 -6.76 7.85
N ALA A 120 15.40 -6.96 7.95
CA ALA A 120 16.28 -6.06 8.70
C ALA A 120 16.19 -4.60 8.19
N ALA A 121 16.15 -4.39 6.87
CA ALA A 121 16.00 -3.07 6.27
C ALA A 121 14.60 -2.46 6.50
N SER A 122 13.57 -3.28 6.65
CA SER A 122 12.18 -2.85 6.86
C SER A 122 11.85 -2.53 8.33
N THR A 123 12.52 -3.23 9.26
CA THR A 123 12.28 -3.15 10.71
C THR A 123 12.30 -1.72 11.28
N PRO A 124 13.31 -0.86 11.00
CA PRO A 124 13.34 0.49 11.54
C PRO A 124 12.12 1.33 11.14
N ILE A 125 11.63 1.11 9.93
CA ILE A 125 10.51 1.87 9.35
C ILE A 125 9.20 1.47 10.04
N THR A 126 8.95 0.17 10.16
CA THR A 126 7.73 -0.33 10.81
C THR A 126 7.69 -0.02 12.29
N THR A 127 8.83 -0.14 12.99
CA THR A 127 8.96 0.22 14.41
C THR A 127 8.71 1.71 14.65
N ALA A 128 9.34 2.59 13.88
CA ALA A 128 9.14 4.05 14.02
C ALA A 128 7.69 4.49 13.79
N ASN A 129 6.96 3.76 12.96
CA ASN A 129 5.55 4.04 12.66
C ASN A 129 4.57 3.20 13.51
N LYS A 130 5.07 2.35 14.41
CA LYS A 130 4.26 1.45 15.25
C LYS A 130 3.35 0.53 14.43
N VAL A 131 3.84 0.07 13.28
CA VAL A 131 3.14 -0.86 12.39
C VAL A 131 3.74 -2.25 12.56
N PRO A 132 2.98 -3.28 12.94
CA PRO A 132 3.51 -4.64 13.07
C PRO A 132 3.99 -5.17 11.72
N LEU A 133 5.16 -5.85 11.75
CA LEU A 133 5.76 -6.55 10.61
C LEU A 133 5.81 -8.03 10.93
N ILE A 134 5.24 -8.86 10.07
CA ILE A 134 5.23 -10.31 10.16
C ILE A 134 6.15 -10.87 9.08
N ALA A 135 7.25 -11.50 9.49
CA ALA A 135 8.25 -12.09 8.61
C ALA A 135 8.01 -13.60 8.48
N PRO A 136 7.35 -14.07 7.40
CA PRO A 136 6.88 -15.45 7.33
C PRO A 136 7.96 -16.48 7.00
N CYS A 137 9.11 -16.07 6.47
CA CYS A 137 10.16 -16.98 6.01
C CYS A 137 11.57 -16.60 6.50
N ALA A 138 11.73 -15.46 7.15
CA ALA A 138 13.04 -15.00 7.62
C ALA A 138 13.49 -15.78 8.84
N THR A 139 14.69 -16.39 8.77
CA THR A 139 15.19 -17.35 9.76
C THR A 139 16.36 -16.84 10.60
N ALA A 140 16.87 -15.63 10.33
CA ALA A 140 17.99 -15.11 11.11
C ALA A 140 17.59 -14.86 12.58
N PRO A 141 18.39 -15.27 13.57
CA PRO A 141 18.05 -15.09 14.99
C PRO A 141 17.79 -13.64 15.40
N THR A 142 18.38 -12.69 14.66
CA THR A 142 18.26 -11.25 14.91
C THR A 142 16.98 -10.62 14.37
N ILE A 143 16.08 -11.40 13.78
CA ILE A 143 14.83 -10.87 13.21
C ILE A 143 13.96 -10.28 14.30
N THR A 144 13.69 -11.04 15.36
CA THR A 144 12.79 -10.66 16.45
C THR A 144 13.52 -10.24 17.73
N VAL A 145 14.82 -10.57 17.86
CA VAL A 145 15.62 -10.24 19.04
C VAL A 145 16.92 -9.56 18.61
N GLU A 146 17.31 -8.49 19.30
CA GLU A 146 18.56 -7.79 19.05
C GLU A 146 19.21 -7.41 20.38
N HIS A 147 20.50 -7.79 20.58
CA HIS A 147 21.21 -7.57 21.83
C HIS A 147 20.47 -8.06 23.09
N GLY A 148 19.74 -9.18 22.97
CA GLY A 148 18.93 -9.74 24.05
C GLY A 148 17.56 -9.08 24.28
N ASN A 149 17.22 -8.04 23.52
CA ASN A 149 15.92 -7.37 23.63
C ASN A 149 14.99 -7.83 22.50
N VAL A 150 13.73 -8.10 22.85
CA VAL A 150 12.68 -8.43 21.87
C VAL A 150 12.28 -7.16 21.13
N LYS A 151 12.17 -7.25 19.81
CA LYS A 151 11.67 -6.16 18.95
C LYS A 151 10.15 -6.09 19.04
N GLU A 152 9.64 -4.94 19.44
CA GLU A 152 8.24 -4.76 19.83
C GLU A 152 7.24 -4.93 18.67
N PHE A 153 7.65 -4.61 17.45
CA PHE A 153 6.79 -4.61 16.26
C PHE A 153 7.21 -5.59 15.17
N VAL A 154 8.08 -6.57 15.50
CA VAL A 154 8.55 -7.54 14.51
C VAL A 154 8.29 -8.96 15.01
N PHE A 155 7.59 -9.73 14.19
CA PHE A 155 7.18 -11.09 14.47
C PHE A 155 7.67 -12.02 13.36
N SER A 156 8.01 -13.28 13.71
CA SER A 156 8.28 -14.34 12.75
C SER A 156 7.42 -15.55 13.03
N SER A 157 7.09 -16.31 12.00
CA SER A 157 6.42 -17.61 12.11
C SER A 157 7.44 -18.75 12.25
#